data_5db89f29f08c688fa50455ca0ac7bd48
#
_entry.id   5db89f29f08c688fa50455ca0ac7bd48
#
_cell.length_a   1.000
_cell.length_b   1.000
_cell.length_c   1.000
_cell.angle_alpha   90.00
_cell.angle_beta   90.00
_cell.angle_gamma   90.00
#
_symmetry.space_group_name_H-M   'P 1'
#
loop_
_entity.id
_entity.type
_entity.pdbx_description
1 polymer ?
#
loop_
_entity_poly.entity_id
_entity_poly.type
_entity_poly.pdbx_seq_one_letter_code
_entity_poly.pdbx_strand_id
1 'polypeptide(L)'
;MIEKEKTAEEISELLGLEPLPFEGGMWTQTLKDANSTAIYYLLSENDFSAMHKLESDEVYHYYAGAPAQMLLLSPDGGIDKPVLGSDLDSGQRPQVIVESGVWPVSYTHLTL
;
A
#
# COMPACT_ATOMS: atom_id res chain seq x y z
N MET A 1 18.21 17.64 11.41
CA MET A 1 18.63 16.30 11.86
C MET A 1 18.23 15.29 10.80
N ILE A 2 19.18 14.43 10.44
CA ILE A 2 18.90 13.37 9.46
C ILE A 2 18.61 12.10 10.23
N GLU A 3 17.42 11.58 10.07
CA GLU A 3 17.06 10.31 10.68
C GLU A 3 17.69 9.17 9.89
N LYS A 4 18.18 8.19 10.62
CA LYS A 4 18.69 6.98 9.99
C LYS A 4 17.53 6.21 9.39
N GLU A 5 17.69 5.84 8.13
CA GLU A 5 16.71 5.01 7.45
C GLU A 5 16.67 3.61 8.09
N LYS A 6 15.47 3.12 8.36
CA LYS A 6 15.26 1.82 8.99
C LYS A 6 15.05 0.75 7.94
N THR A 7 15.50 -0.46 8.26
CA THR A 7 15.21 -1.62 7.42
C THR A 7 13.76 -2.07 7.58
N ALA A 8 13.28 -2.87 6.63
CA ALA A 8 11.94 -3.44 6.72
C ALA A 8 11.76 -4.28 7.98
N GLU A 9 12.80 -5.03 8.37
CA GLU A 9 12.77 -5.86 9.58
C GLU A 9 12.67 -5.00 10.84
N GLU A 10 13.41 -3.90 10.90
CA GLU A 10 13.35 -2.98 12.05
C GLU A 10 11.96 -2.36 12.18
N ILE A 11 11.37 -1.92 11.08
CA ILE A 11 10.02 -1.34 11.07
C ILE A 11 8.98 -2.38 11.47
N SER A 12 9.08 -3.59 10.94
CA SER A 12 8.15 -4.68 11.28
C SER A 12 8.19 -5.00 12.77
N GLU A 13 9.38 -5.03 13.36
CA GLU A 13 9.54 -5.30 14.79
C GLU A 13 8.96 -4.16 15.63
N LEU A 14 9.28 -2.91 15.28
CA LEU A 14 8.81 -1.74 16.03
C LEU A 14 7.29 -1.57 16.00
N LEU A 15 6.67 -1.87 14.88
CA LEU A 15 5.23 -1.72 14.71
C LEU A 15 4.44 -2.99 14.98
N GLY A 16 5.11 -4.11 15.23
CA GLY A 16 4.45 -5.39 15.48
C GLY A 16 3.76 -5.96 14.24
N LEU A 17 4.39 -5.82 13.08
CA LEU A 17 3.81 -6.29 11.83
C LEU A 17 3.97 -7.80 11.67
N GLU A 18 3.00 -8.42 11.01
CA GLU A 18 2.98 -9.84 10.68
C GLU A 18 2.76 -10.02 9.18
N PRO A 19 3.20 -11.16 8.61
CA PRO A 19 2.90 -11.43 7.20
C PRO A 19 1.40 -11.49 6.95
N LEU A 20 0.97 -10.86 5.84
CA LEU A 20 -0.42 -10.93 5.40
C LEU A 20 -0.59 -12.13 4.48
N PRO A 21 -1.32 -13.18 4.91
CA PRO A 21 -1.44 -14.39 4.09
C PRO A 21 -2.09 -14.13 2.74
N PHE A 22 -1.55 -14.75 1.68
CA PHE A 22 -2.05 -14.75 0.31
C PHE A 22 -1.97 -13.41 -0.43
N GLU A 23 -1.93 -12.29 0.27
CA GLU A 23 -1.97 -10.97 -0.36
C GLU A 23 -0.60 -10.31 -0.46
N GLY A 24 0.37 -10.79 0.30
CA GLY A 24 1.73 -10.25 0.34
C GLY A 24 1.88 -9.08 1.31
N GLY A 25 3.14 -8.80 1.69
CA GLY A 25 3.46 -7.71 2.60
C GLY A 25 3.30 -8.05 4.08
N MET A 26 3.57 -7.05 4.90
CA MET A 26 3.48 -7.14 6.37
C MET A 26 2.46 -6.14 6.87
N TRP A 27 1.69 -6.48 7.89
CA TRP A 27 0.60 -5.62 8.34
C TRP A 27 0.31 -5.75 9.83
N THR A 28 -0.36 -4.75 10.36
CA THR A 28 -1.07 -4.84 11.64
C THR A 28 -2.29 -3.91 11.62
N GLN A 29 -3.34 -4.32 12.29
CA GLN A 29 -4.55 -3.49 12.36
C GLN A 29 -4.41 -2.49 13.51
N THR A 30 -4.65 -1.22 13.20
CA THR A 30 -4.54 -0.14 14.18
C THR A 30 -5.90 0.35 14.67
N LEU A 31 -6.94 0.17 13.84
CA LEU A 31 -8.29 0.61 14.19
C LEU A 31 -9.29 -0.39 13.62
N LYS A 32 -10.30 -0.70 14.43
CA LYS A 32 -11.47 -1.43 13.96
C LYS A 32 -12.67 -1.03 14.79
N ASP A 33 -13.68 -0.50 14.14
CA ASP A 33 -14.97 -0.21 14.77
C ASP A 33 -16.10 -0.56 13.80
N ALA A 34 -17.33 -0.17 14.13
CA ALA A 34 -18.50 -0.50 13.30
C ALA A 34 -18.47 0.13 11.91
N ASN A 35 -17.70 1.20 11.73
CA ASN A 35 -17.75 2.03 10.51
C ASN A 35 -16.46 1.99 9.70
N SER A 36 -15.32 1.68 10.33
CA SER A 36 -14.03 1.77 9.64
C SER A 36 -12.98 0.86 10.22
N THR A 37 -11.95 0.59 9.43
CA THR A 37 -10.73 -0.08 9.84
C THR A 37 -9.53 0.69 9.32
N ALA A 38 -8.41 0.59 10.01
CA ALA A 38 -7.14 1.10 9.54
C ALA A 38 -6.04 0.10 9.84
N ILE A 39 -5.04 0.06 8.96
CA ILE A 39 -3.89 -0.81 9.13
C ILE A 39 -2.61 -0.04 8.83
N TYR A 40 -1.50 -0.49 9.43
CA TYR A 40 -0.19 -0.25 8.87
C TYR A 40 0.13 -1.35 7.89
N TYR A 41 0.73 -1.00 6.77
CA TYR A 41 1.10 -1.96 5.75
C TYR A 41 2.51 -1.66 5.23
N LEU A 42 3.34 -2.68 5.19
CA LEU A 42 4.72 -2.58 4.72
C LEU A 42 4.94 -3.51 3.55
N LEU A 43 5.44 -2.96 2.45
CA LEU A 43 5.75 -3.70 1.25
C LEU A 43 7.25 -3.66 1.01
N SER A 44 7.91 -4.80 1.06
CA SER A 44 9.35 -4.91 0.84
C SER A 44 9.70 -4.95 -0.64
N GLU A 45 10.99 -4.79 -0.96
CA GLU A 45 11.48 -4.61 -2.32
C GLU A 45 11.03 -5.71 -3.30
N ASN A 46 11.01 -6.95 -2.89
CA ASN A 46 10.65 -8.06 -3.78
C ASN A 46 9.22 -8.55 -3.59
N ASP A 47 8.43 -7.82 -2.81
CA ASP A 47 7.04 -8.14 -2.58
C ASP A 47 6.13 -7.38 -3.52
N PHE A 48 4.94 -7.91 -3.69
CA PHE A 48 3.84 -7.16 -4.27
C PHE A 48 2.58 -7.46 -3.48
N SER A 49 1.65 -6.53 -3.52
CA SER A 49 0.34 -6.70 -2.91
C SER A 49 -0.68 -7.00 -4.01
N ALA A 50 -1.38 -8.12 -3.88
CA ALA A 50 -2.47 -8.50 -4.78
C ALA A 50 -3.74 -8.61 -3.95
N MET A 51 -4.36 -7.46 -3.72
CA MET A 51 -5.54 -7.37 -2.87
C MET A 51 -6.78 -7.87 -3.61
N HIS A 52 -7.74 -8.33 -2.83
CA HIS A 52 -9.06 -8.70 -3.37
C HIS A 52 -9.84 -7.45 -3.77
N LYS A 53 -10.83 -7.66 -4.64
CA LYS A 53 -11.82 -6.63 -4.92
C LYS A 53 -12.54 -6.25 -3.62
N LEU A 54 -12.51 -4.98 -3.27
CA LEU A 54 -13.04 -4.49 -2.01
C LEU A 54 -14.51 -4.15 -2.13
N GLU A 55 -15.26 -4.40 -1.07
CA GLU A 55 -16.67 -4.03 -0.99
C GLU A 55 -16.87 -2.57 -0.61
N SER A 56 -15.86 -1.96 0.00
CA SER A 56 -15.86 -0.56 0.43
C SER A 56 -14.69 0.17 -0.19
N ASP A 57 -14.78 1.49 -0.24
CA ASP A 57 -13.65 2.31 -0.65
C ASP A 57 -12.48 2.15 0.34
N GLU A 58 -11.28 2.20 -0.19
CA GLU A 58 -10.06 2.10 0.62
C GLU A 58 -9.16 3.28 0.32
N VAL A 59 -8.59 3.89 1.36
CA VAL A 59 -7.67 5.02 1.19
C VAL A 59 -6.28 4.56 1.58
N TYR A 60 -5.35 4.70 0.64
CA TYR A 60 -3.93 4.42 0.86
C TYR A 60 -3.21 5.71 1.18
N HIS A 61 -2.43 5.70 2.26
CA HIS A 61 -1.61 6.84 2.68
C HIS A 61 -0.14 6.47 2.58
N TYR A 62 0.64 7.34 1.95
CA TYR A 62 2.08 7.18 1.90
C TYR A 62 2.70 7.74 3.19
N TYR A 63 3.48 6.92 3.90
CA TYR A 63 4.18 7.37 5.09
C TYR A 63 5.68 7.50 4.87
N ALA A 64 6.30 6.52 4.23
CA ALA A 64 7.76 6.52 4.06
C ALA A 64 8.19 5.45 3.07
N GLY A 65 9.43 5.54 2.62
CA GLY A 65 10.07 4.55 1.78
C GLY A 65 9.99 4.86 0.29
N ALA A 66 10.26 3.88 -0.53
CA ALA A 66 10.15 4.01 -1.98
C ALA A 66 8.70 4.23 -2.40
N PRO A 67 8.46 4.96 -3.50
CA PRO A 67 7.11 5.11 -4.02
C PRO A 67 6.50 3.76 -4.37
N ALA A 68 5.21 3.60 -4.09
CA ALA A 68 4.49 2.39 -4.46
C ALA A 68 3.75 2.62 -5.76
N GLN A 69 4.04 1.82 -6.76
CA GLN A 69 3.30 1.83 -8.01
C GLN A 69 2.07 0.97 -7.85
N MET A 70 0.93 1.50 -8.27
CA MET A 70 -0.34 0.81 -8.15
C MET A 70 -0.93 0.54 -9.53
N LEU A 71 -1.62 -0.57 -9.63
CA LEU A 71 -2.40 -0.93 -10.82
C LEU A 71 -3.82 -1.15 -10.36
N LEU A 72 -4.73 -0.29 -10.79
CA LEU A 72 -6.13 -0.35 -10.40
C LEU A 72 -6.95 -0.83 -11.59
N LEU A 73 -7.57 -1.98 -11.43
CA LEU A 73 -8.36 -2.62 -12.49
C LEU A 73 -9.85 -2.46 -12.18
N SER A 74 -10.54 -1.72 -13.02
CA SER A 74 -11.96 -1.46 -12.86
C SER A 74 -12.82 -2.53 -13.52
N PRO A 75 -14.05 -2.78 -13.03
CA PRO A 75 -14.92 -3.81 -13.60
C PRO A 75 -15.26 -3.58 -15.08
N ASP A 76 -15.24 -2.33 -15.55
CA ASP A 76 -15.51 -1.98 -16.94
C ASP A 76 -14.31 -2.18 -17.87
N GLY A 77 -13.19 -2.70 -17.34
CA GLY A 77 -11.96 -2.89 -18.10
C GLY A 77 -11.00 -1.71 -18.05
N GLY A 78 -11.35 -0.63 -17.34
CA GLY A 78 -10.47 0.52 -17.16
C GLY A 78 -9.25 0.18 -16.32
N ILE A 79 -8.13 0.80 -16.64
CA ILE A 79 -6.86 0.60 -15.93
C ILE A 79 -6.34 1.97 -15.51
N ASP A 80 -6.00 2.13 -14.23
CA ASP A 80 -5.36 3.32 -13.70
C ASP A 80 -4.05 2.91 -13.01
N LYS A 81 -3.04 3.76 -13.11
CA LYS A 81 -1.69 3.45 -12.60
C LYS A 81 -1.15 4.58 -11.73
N PRO A 82 -1.80 4.91 -10.61
CA PRO A 82 -1.30 5.95 -9.73
C PRO A 82 -0.01 5.51 -9.05
N VAL A 83 0.80 6.48 -8.64
CA VAL A 83 2.00 6.22 -7.84
C VAL A 83 1.82 6.89 -6.49
N LEU A 84 1.85 6.08 -5.44
CA LEU A 84 1.74 6.52 -4.05
C LEU A 84 3.11 6.94 -3.56
N GLY A 85 3.29 8.20 -3.26
CA GLY A 85 4.58 8.73 -2.85
C GLY A 85 4.53 10.22 -2.58
N SER A 86 5.68 10.84 -2.36
CA SER A 86 5.76 12.24 -1.96
C SER A 86 6.31 13.18 -3.03
N ASP A 87 6.80 12.67 -4.15
CA ASP A 87 7.34 13.50 -5.22
C ASP A 87 6.22 14.03 -6.11
N LEU A 88 5.62 15.12 -5.70
CA LEU A 88 4.45 15.70 -6.37
C LEU A 88 4.77 16.18 -7.79
N ASP A 89 5.99 16.68 -8.00
CA ASP A 89 6.41 17.18 -9.32
C ASP A 89 6.52 16.05 -10.34
N SER A 90 6.79 14.83 -9.89
CA SER A 90 6.83 13.63 -10.74
C SER A 90 5.46 12.98 -10.93
N GLY A 91 4.41 13.57 -10.37
CA GLY A 91 3.06 13.02 -10.47
C GLY A 91 2.69 12.05 -9.36
N GLN A 92 3.55 11.84 -8.38
CA GLN A 92 3.22 11.01 -7.23
C GLN A 92 2.22 11.71 -6.33
N ARG A 93 1.44 10.93 -5.59
CA ARG A 93 0.47 11.45 -4.64
C ARG A 93 0.60 10.75 -3.31
N PRO A 94 0.52 11.49 -2.19
CA PRO A 94 0.64 10.88 -0.85
C PRO A 94 -0.63 10.14 -0.43
N GLN A 95 -1.70 10.26 -1.18
CA GLN A 95 -2.95 9.59 -0.90
C GLN A 95 -3.57 9.09 -2.21
N VAL A 96 -3.99 7.82 -2.21
CA VAL A 96 -4.67 7.20 -3.34
C VAL A 96 -5.94 6.55 -2.84
N ILE A 97 -7.06 6.83 -3.47
CA ILE A 97 -8.35 6.25 -3.13
C ILE A 97 -8.65 5.13 -4.12
N VAL A 98 -8.91 3.94 -3.59
CA VAL A 98 -9.35 2.79 -4.36
C VAL A 98 -10.83 2.60 -4.11
N GLU A 99 -11.63 2.84 -5.13
CA GLU A 99 -13.09 2.72 -5.00
C GLU A 99 -13.53 1.27 -4.87
N SER A 100 -14.68 1.06 -4.23
CA SER A 100 -15.25 -0.29 -4.13
C SER A 100 -15.45 -0.88 -5.51
N GLY A 101 -15.21 -2.18 -5.64
CA GLY A 101 -15.31 -2.86 -6.92
C GLY A 101 -14.06 -2.87 -7.77
N VAL A 102 -13.04 -2.09 -7.38
CA VAL A 102 -11.75 -2.03 -8.09
C VAL A 102 -10.81 -3.08 -7.51
N TRP A 103 -9.97 -3.67 -8.36
CA TRP A 103 -8.93 -4.63 -7.95
C TRP A 103 -7.59 -3.90 -7.85
N PRO A 104 -7.02 -3.68 -6.63
CA PRO A 104 -5.74 -3.02 -6.49
C PRO A 104 -4.58 -4.02 -6.49
N VAL A 105 -3.51 -3.68 -7.19
CA VAL A 105 -2.20 -4.35 -7.12
C VAL A 105 -1.16 -3.28 -6.85
N SER A 106 -0.23 -3.54 -5.95
CA SER A 106 0.81 -2.57 -5.58
C SER A 106 2.19 -3.22 -5.49
N TYR A 107 3.21 -2.47 -5.89
CA TYR A 107 4.60 -2.91 -5.80
C TYR A 107 5.52 -1.69 -5.73
N THR A 108 6.69 -1.85 -5.09
CA THR A 108 7.69 -0.79 -5.00
C THR A 108 8.82 -0.98 -6.01
N HIS A 109 9.08 -2.22 -6.42
CA HIS A 109 10.12 -2.54 -7.36
C HIS A 109 9.71 -3.74 -8.18
N LEU A 110 9.64 -3.56 -9.50
CA LEU A 110 9.31 -4.64 -10.43
C LEU A 110 10.51 -4.90 -11.33
N THR A 111 11.01 -6.13 -11.28
CA THR A 111 12.05 -6.59 -12.20
C THR A 111 11.41 -7.43 -13.28
N LEU A 112 11.59 -7.02 -14.51
CA LEU A 112 11.08 -7.75 -15.66
C LEU A 112 12.17 -8.62 -16.28
#